data_51f4057bc029fc023686cfc8d9cb2820
#
_entry.id   51f4057bc029fc023686cfc8d9cb2820
#
_cell.length_a   1.000
_cell.length_b   1.000
_cell.length_c   1.000
_cell.angle_alpha   90.00
_cell.angle_beta   90.00
_cell.angle_gamma   90.00
#
_symmetry.space_group_name_H-M   'P 1'
#
loop_
_entity.id
_entity.type
_entity.pdbx_description
1 polymer ?
#
loop_
_entity_poly.entity_id
_entity_poly.type
_entity_poly.pdbx_seq_one_letter_code
_entity_poly.pdbx_strand_id
1 'polypeptide(L)'
;MAAETLAIQKRRMWIVTQVAPYSHGPAGVHRVLAQANTALSELALIEGFDPCCVSDVTTINPSEFEAGGILALFTIGETPFSTVQRTAIFSSWRSSNLGVLGIHSATDACHNWPDYATIMGARFIEHPWTQSFPIETVNREHPCVLNLPKIWNWQDELYVFSALSKNAHILLQTSPNNFDPQIAGTVGDREVFPLSWYIADPGITFYTSLGHFPEAWESTQYLQYIRGGIQWIRESLNSRNSISA
;
A
#
# COMPACT_ATOMS: atom_id res chain seq x y z
N MET A 1 -39.37 16.18 -20.83
CA MET A 1 -38.25 15.27 -21.07
C MET A 1 -37.40 15.36 -19.82
N ALA A 2 -37.44 14.34 -18.96
CA ALA A 2 -36.60 14.27 -17.79
C ALA A 2 -35.17 13.93 -18.25
N ALA A 3 -34.22 14.78 -17.92
CA ALA A 3 -32.81 14.48 -18.09
C ALA A 3 -32.48 13.35 -17.11
N GLU A 4 -32.30 12.14 -17.62
CA GLU A 4 -31.64 11.06 -16.87
C GLU A 4 -30.22 11.52 -16.57
N THR A 5 -30.00 11.91 -15.31
CA THR A 5 -28.67 12.14 -14.80
C THR A 5 -28.00 10.75 -14.80
N LEU A 6 -27.18 10.48 -15.82
CA LEU A 6 -26.29 9.31 -15.82
C LEU A 6 -25.48 9.38 -14.53
N ALA A 7 -25.79 8.54 -13.57
CA ALA A 7 -25.01 8.41 -12.35
C ALA A 7 -23.59 7.99 -12.80
N ILE A 8 -22.62 8.87 -12.58
CA ILE A 8 -21.21 8.55 -12.84
C ILE A 8 -20.89 7.34 -11.96
N GLN A 9 -20.65 6.20 -12.60
CA GLN A 9 -20.31 4.98 -11.90
C GLN A 9 -18.99 5.25 -11.14
N LYS A 10 -19.05 5.20 -9.80
CA LYS A 10 -17.88 5.40 -8.96
C LYS A 10 -16.86 4.30 -9.27
N ARG A 11 -15.59 4.67 -9.39
CA ARG A 11 -14.51 3.68 -9.46
C ARG A 11 -14.44 2.87 -8.18
N ARG A 12 -14.08 1.62 -8.31
CA ARG A 12 -13.99 0.68 -7.18
C ARG A 12 -12.64 0.78 -6.47
N MET A 13 -12.66 0.59 -5.16
CA MET A 13 -11.47 0.31 -4.38
C MET A 13 -11.60 -1.08 -3.78
N TRP A 14 -10.86 -2.05 -4.35
CA TRP A 14 -10.79 -3.40 -3.79
C TRP A 14 -9.84 -3.38 -2.58
N ILE A 15 -10.35 -3.78 -1.42
CA ILE A 15 -9.60 -3.85 -0.17
C ILE A 15 -9.36 -5.32 0.12
N VAL A 16 -8.16 -5.80 -0.22
CA VAL A 16 -7.78 -7.21 -0.11
C VAL A 16 -7.00 -7.40 1.17
N THR A 17 -7.63 -8.12 2.12
CA THR A 17 -7.02 -8.51 3.40
C THR A 17 -6.93 -10.03 3.52
N GLN A 18 -6.89 -10.74 2.40
CA GLN A 18 -6.75 -12.18 2.35
C GLN A 18 -5.33 -12.57 2.78
N VAL A 19 -5.25 -13.41 3.82
CA VAL A 19 -4.00 -13.95 4.34
C VAL A 19 -3.90 -15.42 3.94
N ALA A 20 -2.80 -15.77 3.28
CA ALA A 20 -2.53 -17.18 2.99
C ALA A 20 -2.32 -17.97 4.28
N PRO A 21 -2.69 -19.27 4.32
CA PRO A 21 -2.38 -20.13 5.47
C PRO A 21 -0.86 -20.14 5.71
N TYR A 22 -0.45 -19.65 6.87
CA TYR A 22 0.96 -19.64 7.26
C TYR A 22 1.31 -20.93 7.99
N SER A 23 2.45 -21.53 7.64
CA SER A 23 2.94 -22.77 8.27
C SER A 23 3.38 -22.60 9.73
N HIS A 24 3.47 -21.37 10.22
CA HIS A 24 4.00 -21.03 11.55
C HIS A 24 2.96 -20.51 12.55
N GLY A 25 1.71 -20.86 12.35
CA GLY A 25 0.66 -20.66 13.33
C GLY A 25 -0.32 -19.53 13.00
N PRO A 26 -1.59 -19.75 13.32
CA PRO A 26 -2.70 -18.85 12.93
C PRO A 26 -2.84 -17.63 13.83
N ALA A 27 -2.00 -17.46 14.83
CA ALA A 27 -2.42 -16.71 16.01
C ALA A 27 -1.98 -15.25 16.05
N GLY A 28 -1.23 -14.73 15.09
CA GLY A 28 -0.63 -13.43 15.34
C GLY A 28 -0.68 -12.46 14.19
N VAL A 29 -0.71 -12.96 13.01
CA VAL A 29 -0.53 -12.15 11.83
C VAL A 29 -1.80 -11.36 11.57
N HIS A 30 -1.72 -10.04 11.80
CA HIS A 30 -2.72 -9.07 11.40
C HIS A 30 -4.10 -9.18 12.10
N ARG A 31 -4.10 -9.17 13.44
CA ARG A 31 -5.32 -8.96 14.25
C ARG A 31 -6.07 -7.68 13.85
N VAL A 32 -5.40 -6.79 13.15
CA VAL A 32 -5.89 -5.47 12.72
C VAL A 32 -6.66 -5.48 11.40
N LEU A 33 -6.73 -6.61 10.68
CA LEU A 33 -7.34 -6.63 9.35
C LEU A 33 -8.79 -6.16 9.32
N ALA A 34 -9.58 -6.48 10.36
CA ALA A 34 -10.95 -6.00 10.46
C ALA A 34 -11.03 -4.49 10.64
N GLN A 35 -10.16 -3.90 11.51
CA GLN A 35 -10.06 -2.46 11.71
C GLN A 35 -9.57 -1.76 10.43
N ALA A 36 -8.56 -2.35 9.78
CA ALA A 36 -8.05 -1.85 8.50
C ALA A 36 -9.13 -1.84 7.42
N ASN A 37 -9.92 -2.92 7.28
CA ASN A 37 -11.04 -2.98 6.35
C ASN A 37 -12.05 -1.86 6.58
N THR A 38 -12.42 -1.63 7.85
CA THR A 38 -13.37 -0.56 8.22
C THR A 38 -12.80 0.81 7.86
N ALA A 39 -11.60 1.12 8.32
CA ALA A 39 -10.96 2.40 8.08
C ALA A 39 -10.73 2.67 6.58
N LEU A 40 -10.22 1.68 5.82
CA LEU A 40 -10.00 1.81 4.39
C LEU A 40 -11.31 2.00 3.62
N SER A 41 -12.41 1.35 4.05
CA SER A 41 -13.73 1.53 3.44
C SER A 41 -14.25 2.95 3.65
N GLU A 42 -14.11 3.50 4.86
CA GLU A 42 -14.49 4.88 5.17
C GLU A 42 -13.66 5.88 4.35
N LEU A 43 -12.34 5.69 4.29
CA LEU A 43 -11.45 6.53 3.50
C LEU A 43 -11.76 6.45 2.01
N ALA A 44 -12.08 5.27 1.48
CA ALA A 44 -12.51 5.09 0.09
C ALA A 44 -13.76 5.89 -0.22
N LEU A 45 -14.79 5.84 0.65
CA LEU A 45 -16.02 6.61 0.51
C LEU A 45 -15.77 8.12 0.52
N ILE A 46 -14.92 8.60 1.44
CA ILE A 46 -14.52 10.01 1.53
C ILE A 46 -13.84 10.46 0.23
N GLU A 47 -13.00 9.63 -0.36
CA GLU A 47 -12.29 9.92 -1.60
C GLU A 47 -13.08 9.61 -2.88
N GLY A 48 -14.36 9.21 -2.73
CA GLY A 48 -15.29 9.06 -3.86
C GLY A 48 -15.21 7.70 -4.56
N PHE A 49 -14.56 6.72 -3.95
CA PHE A 49 -14.57 5.34 -4.44
C PHE A 49 -15.73 4.52 -3.86
N ASP A 50 -16.03 3.40 -4.53
CA ASP A 50 -16.92 2.36 -4.04
C ASP A 50 -16.08 1.26 -3.38
N PRO A 51 -16.08 1.13 -2.02
CA PRO A 51 -15.24 0.15 -1.34
C PRO A 51 -15.79 -1.27 -1.52
N CYS A 52 -14.89 -2.19 -1.81
CA CYS A 52 -15.16 -3.61 -1.95
C CYS A 52 -14.17 -4.41 -1.09
N CYS A 53 -14.59 -4.83 0.10
CA CYS A 53 -13.78 -5.71 0.95
C CYS A 53 -13.75 -7.12 0.37
N VAL A 54 -12.56 -7.63 0.11
CA VAL A 54 -12.33 -8.89 -0.59
C VAL A 54 -11.66 -9.89 0.36
N SER A 55 -12.39 -10.94 0.71
CA SER A 55 -11.88 -12.09 1.47
C SER A 55 -11.37 -13.23 0.60
N ASP A 56 -11.76 -13.25 -0.67
CA ASP A 56 -11.34 -14.23 -1.68
C ASP A 56 -11.13 -13.52 -3.02
N VAL A 57 -9.88 -13.33 -3.41
CA VAL A 57 -9.51 -12.64 -4.65
C VAL A 57 -9.92 -13.41 -5.91
N THR A 58 -10.16 -14.72 -5.81
CA THR A 58 -10.58 -15.55 -6.95
C THR A 58 -11.95 -15.16 -7.48
N THR A 59 -12.74 -14.46 -6.68
CA THR A 59 -14.09 -14.00 -7.03
C THR A 59 -14.11 -12.75 -7.90
N ILE A 60 -12.99 -12.00 -7.99
CA ILE A 60 -12.92 -10.77 -8.78
C ILE A 60 -12.77 -11.11 -10.25
N ASN A 61 -13.67 -10.59 -11.08
CA ASN A 61 -13.53 -10.73 -12.52
C ASN A 61 -12.31 -9.90 -13.01
N PRO A 62 -11.37 -10.48 -13.78
CA PRO A 62 -10.20 -9.77 -14.30
C PRO A 62 -10.53 -8.47 -15.04
N SER A 63 -11.64 -8.43 -15.79
CA SER A 63 -12.08 -7.22 -16.50
C SER A 63 -12.44 -6.04 -15.58
N GLU A 64 -12.71 -6.30 -14.30
CA GLU A 64 -12.97 -5.24 -13.33
C GLU A 64 -11.70 -4.40 -13.08
N PHE A 65 -10.52 -5.02 -13.08
CA PHE A 65 -9.25 -4.28 -12.95
C PHE A 65 -8.97 -3.39 -14.17
N GLU A 66 -9.44 -3.80 -15.35
CA GLU A 66 -9.33 -3.03 -16.59
C GLU A 66 -10.23 -1.78 -16.57
N ALA A 67 -11.35 -1.85 -15.85
CA ALA A 67 -12.24 -0.70 -15.66
C ALA A 67 -11.61 0.41 -14.79
N GLY A 68 -10.51 0.11 -14.12
CA GLY A 68 -9.77 1.07 -13.29
C GLY A 68 -10.29 1.20 -11.86
N GLY A 69 -9.47 1.81 -11.02
CA GLY A 69 -9.76 1.96 -9.60
C GLY A 69 -8.51 1.87 -8.74
N ILE A 70 -8.67 1.42 -7.49
CA ILE A 70 -7.56 1.17 -6.56
C ILE A 70 -7.58 -0.28 -6.10
N LEU A 71 -6.45 -0.95 -6.17
CA LEU A 71 -6.20 -2.23 -5.52
C LEU A 71 -5.42 -1.98 -4.23
N ALA A 72 -6.11 -2.01 -3.10
CA ALA A 72 -5.50 -1.90 -1.78
C ALA A 72 -5.16 -3.29 -1.26
N LEU A 73 -3.90 -3.50 -0.92
CA LEU A 73 -3.35 -4.79 -0.51
C LEU A 73 -2.79 -4.69 0.90
N PHE A 74 -3.42 -5.39 1.83
CA PHE A 74 -2.89 -5.69 3.15
C PHE A 74 -2.92 -7.21 3.33
N THR A 75 -2.02 -7.86 2.61
CA THR A 75 -1.94 -9.32 2.44
C THR A 75 -0.57 -9.83 2.82
N ILE A 76 -0.47 -11.13 3.06
CA ILE A 76 0.81 -11.81 3.29
C ILE A 76 0.79 -13.19 2.65
N GLY A 77 1.96 -13.65 2.17
CA GLY A 77 2.12 -14.95 1.52
C GLY A 77 1.50 -15.00 0.11
N GLU A 78 1.21 -16.19 -0.37
CA GLU A 78 0.70 -16.36 -1.73
C GLU A 78 -0.80 -16.05 -1.82
N THR A 79 -1.12 -14.81 -2.19
CA THR A 79 -2.49 -14.44 -2.54
C THR A 79 -2.87 -15.12 -3.87
N PRO A 80 -3.97 -15.88 -3.94
CA PRO A 80 -4.27 -16.77 -5.06
C PRO A 80 -4.85 -16.05 -6.29
N PHE A 81 -4.22 -14.96 -6.72
CA PHE A 81 -4.55 -14.35 -8.00
C PHE A 81 -4.25 -15.32 -9.14
N SER A 82 -5.25 -15.59 -9.98
CA SER A 82 -5.06 -16.36 -11.22
C SER A 82 -4.12 -15.66 -12.19
N THR A 83 -3.55 -16.40 -13.13
CA THR A 83 -2.69 -15.82 -14.17
C THR A 83 -3.40 -14.72 -14.96
N VAL A 84 -4.69 -14.87 -15.25
CA VAL A 84 -5.48 -13.86 -15.98
C VAL A 84 -5.64 -12.59 -15.12
N GLN A 85 -5.94 -12.74 -13.84
CA GLN A 85 -6.00 -11.59 -12.92
C GLN A 85 -4.64 -10.88 -12.80
N ARG A 86 -3.54 -11.62 -12.64
CA ARG A 86 -2.18 -11.06 -12.57
C ARG A 86 -1.86 -10.24 -13.82
N THR A 87 -2.18 -10.77 -15.00
CA THR A 87 -2.01 -10.06 -16.29
C THR A 87 -2.85 -8.80 -16.35
N ALA A 88 -4.14 -8.86 -15.99
CA ALA A 88 -5.04 -7.71 -15.98
C ALA A 88 -4.56 -6.62 -15.00
N ILE A 89 -4.19 -7.00 -13.76
CA ILE A 89 -3.66 -6.08 -12.75
C ILE A 89 -2.39 -5.40 -13.27
N PHE A 90 -1.42 -6.18 -13.77
CA PHE A 90 -0.14 -5.61 -14.21
C PHE A 90 -0.30 -4.68 -15.41
N SER A 91 -1.11 -5.08 -16.39
CA SER A 91 -1.39 -4.25 -17.57
C SER A 91 -2.11 -2.96 -17.21
N SER A 92 -3.14 -3.04 -16.36
CA SER A 92 -3.90 -1.87 -15.91
C SER A 92 -3.09 -0.94 -15.02
N TRP A 93 -2.22 -1.48 -14.17
CA TRP A 93 -1.26 -0.70 -13.40
C TRP A 93 -0.25 0.01 -14.33
N ARG A 94 0.32 -0.72 -15.28
CA ARG A 94 1.30 -0.16 -16.22
C ARG A 94 0.75 0.96 -17.11
N SER A 95 -0.51 0.84 -17.52
CA SER A 95 -1.22 1.89 -18.26
C SER A 95 -1.74 3.01 -17.37
N SER A 96 -1.49 2.94 -16.06
CA SER A 96 -2.00 3.89 -15.06
C SER A 96 -3.52 4.03 -15.06
N ASN A 97 -4.22 2.96 -15.34
CA ASN A 97 -5.67 2.85 -15.18
C ASN A 97 -6.05 2.31 -13.79
N LEU A 98 -5.19 1.45 -13.22
CA LEU A 98 -5.31 0.90 -11.87
C LEU A 98 -4.20 1.46 -10.98
N GLY A 99 -4.55 2.06 -9.83
CA GLY A 99 -3.61 2.43 -8.78
C GLY A 99 -3.46 1.30 -7.75
N VAL A 100 -2.30 1.22 -7.11
CA VAL A 100 -2.03 0.24 -6.06
C VAL A 100 -1.69 0.94 -4.75
N LEU A 101 -2.38 0.53 -3.68
CA LEU A 101 -2.08 0.89 -2.30
C LEU A 101 -1.55 -0.34 -1.57
N GLY A 102 -0.25 -0.39 -1.31
CA GLY A 102 0.37 -1.45 -0.52
C GLY A 102 0.51 -1.05 0.94
N ILE A 103 0.08 -1.92 1.85
CA ILE A 103 0.14 -1.66 3.29
C ILE A 103 0.87 -2.80 3.97
N HIS A 104 1.83 -2.45 4.80
CA HIS A 104 2.58 -3.31 5.71
C HIS A 104 3.10 -4.58 5.00
N SER A 105 2.52 -5.72 5.28
CA SER A 105 2.94 -7.03 4.74
C SER A 105 2.69 -7.22 3.25
N ALA A 106 2.12 -6.25 2.55
CA ALA A 106 1.89 -6.37 1.10
C ALA A 106 3.18 -6.65 0.30
N THR A 107 4.35 -6.24 0.78
CA THR A 107 5.64 -6.56 0.16
C THR A 107 6.15 -7.97 0.43
N ASP A 108 5.53 -8.68 1.40
CA ASP A 108 5.76 -10.10 1.72
C ASP A 108 4.66 -11.00 1.14
N ALA A 109 4.14 -10.63 -0.01
CA ALA A 109 3.09 -11.38 -0.68
C ALA A 109 3.46 -11.71 -2.13
N CYS A 110 2.76 -12.68 -2.71
CA CYS A 110 2.85 -13.04 -4.13
C CYS A 110 4.28 -13.31 -4.62
N HIS A 111 5.06 -14.10 -3.87
CA HIS A 111 6.44 -14.42 -4.21
C HIS A 111 6.56 -15.16 -5.56
N ASN A 112 5.54 -15.94 -5.93
CA ASN A 112 5.45 -16.64 -7.21
C ASN A 112 4.96 -15.76 -8.37
N TRP A 113 4.88 -14.43 -8.17
CA TRP A 113 4.53 -13.46 -9.21
C TRP A 113 5.66 -12.45 -9.40
N PRO A 114 6.55 -12.64 -10.40
CA PRO A 114 7.74 -11.80 -10.59
C PRO A 114 7.42 -10.30 -10.72
N ASP A 115 6.38 -9.94 -11.49
CA ASP A 115 6.00 -8.54 -11.72
C ASP A 115 5.49 -7.84 -10.46
N TYR A 116 5.08 -8.60 -9.43
CA TYR A 116 4.57 -8.03 -8.19
C TYR A 116 5.58 -7.13 -7.47
N ALA A 117 6.87 -7.50 -7.50
CA ALA A 117 7.94 -6.67 -6.96
C ALA A 117 8.08 -5.33 -7.72
N THR A 118 7.82 -5.35 -9.03
CA THR A 118 7.81 -4.12 -9.84
C THR A 118 6.65 -3.20 -9.44
N ILE A 119 5.47 -3.77 -9.18
CA ILE A 119 4.31 -3.03 -8.69
C ILE A 119 4.57 -2.43 -7.31
N MET A 120 5.10 -3.22 -6.36
CA MET A 120 5.34 -2.79 -4.98
C MET A 120 6.56 -1.89 -4.81
N GLY A 121 7.55 -2.00 -5.69
CA GLY A 121 8.81 -1.24 -5.61
C GLY A 121 9.92 -1.90 -4.80
N ALA A 122 9.61 -2.91 -4.00
CA ALA A 122 10.56 -3.74 -3.26
C ALA A 122 9.94 -5.05 -2.82
N ARG A 123 10.78 -5.96 -2.30
CA ARG A 123 10.39 -7.17 -1.57
C ARG A 123 10.79 -7.04 -0.12
N PHE A 124 9.93 -7.49 0.77
CA PHE A 124 10.24 -7.72 2.16
C PHE A 124 11.33 -8.80 2.30
N ILE A 125 12.24 -8.62 3.26
CA ILE A 125 13.27 -9.61 3.63
C ILE A 125 13.01 -10.08 5.04
N GLU A 126 12.92 -9.14 6.00
CA GLU A 126 12.78 -9.44 7.43
C GLU A 126 12.32 -8.20 8.20
N HIS A 127 11.94 -8.37 9.47
CA HIS A 127 11.63 -7.30 10.41
C HIS A 127 12.23 -7.62 11.79
N PRO A 128 13.56 -7.52 11.95
CA PRO A 128 14.22 -7.96 13.17
C PRO A 128 13.89 -7.07 14.39
N TRP A 129 13.35 -5.89 14.17
CA TRP A 129 13.06 -4.93 15.23
C TRP A 129 11.58 -4.58 15.28
N THR A 130 11.02 -4.60 16.50
CA THR A 130 9.69 -4.07 16.82
C THR A 130 9.86 -3.11 17.97
N GLN A 131 9.85 -1.82 17.69
CA GLN A 131 10.11 -0.79 18.69
C GLN A 131 9.56 0.58 18.27
N SER A 132 9.65 1.55 19.16
CA SER A 132 9.40 2.94 18.83
C SER A 132 10.64 3.57 18.23
N PHE A 133 10.47 4.29 17.13
CA PHE A 133 11.56 5.02 16.46
C PHE A 133 11.04 6.33 15.84
N PRO A 134 11.93 7.35 15.73
CA PRO A 134 11.60 8.55 14.97
C PRO A 134 11.48 8.23 13.48
N ILE A 135 10.42 8.73 12.87
CA ILE A 135 10.21 8.72 11.41
C ILE A 135 10.51 10.11 10.88
N GLU A 136 11.29 10.18 9.82
CA GLU A 136 11.54 11.39 9.06
C GLU A 136 10.63 11.44 7.83
N THR A 137 9.95 12.58 7.63
CA THR A 137 9.22 12.89 6.41
C THR A 137 10.15 13.54 5.41
N VAL A 138 10.52 12.82 4.35
CA VAL A 138 11.57 13.21 3.40
C VAL A 138 11.08 14.25 2.41
N ASN A 139 10.01 13.95 1.67
CA ASN A 139 9.46 14.86 0.66
C ASN A 139 8.18 15.52 1.19
N ARG A 140 8.35 16.58 1.98
CA ARG A 140 7.26 17.24 2.70
C ARG A 140 6.25 18.00 1.81
N GLU A 141 6.58 18.22 0.54
CA GLU A 141 5.69 18.88 -0.42
C GLU A 141 4.79 17.86 -1.14
N HIS A 142 5.08 16.58 -1.01
CA HIS A 142 4.27 15.55 -1.67
C HIS A 142 2.89 15.41 -1.00
N PRO A 143 1.78 15.35 -1.77
CA PRO A 143 0.41 15.31 -1.23
C PRO A 143 0.18 14.25 -0.17
N CYS A 144 0.79 13.07 -0.29
CA CYS A 144 0.64 11.99 0.68
C CYS A 144 1.09 12.35 2.10
N VAL A 145 2.02 13.30 2.25
CA VAL A 145 2.68 13.61 3.53
C VAL A 145 2.55 15.06 3.97
N LEU A 146 1.77 15.87 3.24
CA LEU A 146 1.61 17.32 3.53
C LEU A 146 1.23 17.61 4.99
N ASN A 147 0.42 16.76 5.59
CA ASN A 147 -0.09 16.94 6.96
C ASN A 147 0.77 16.26 8.03
N LEU A 148 1.90 15.65 7.64
CA LEU A 148 2.80 15.01 8.59
C LEU A 148 3.85 15.99 9.11
N PRO A 149 4.24 15.90 10.40
CA PRO A 149 5.39 16.64 10.90
C PRO A 149 6.68 16.17 10.22
N LYS A 150 7.73 17.00 10.30
CA LYS A 150 9.04 16.65 9.76
C LYS A 150 9.61 15.38 10.42
N ILE A 151 9.43 15.27 11.73
CA ILE A 151 9.85 14.12 12.54
C ILE A 151 8.70 13.81 13.49
N TRP A 152 8.38 12.51 13.64
CA TRP A 152 7.38 12.02 14.57
C TRP A 152 7.76 10.63 15.06
N ASN A 153 7.43 10.32 16.32
CA ASN A 153 7.71 9.01 16.89
C ASN A 153 6.58 8.04 16.59
N TRP A 154 6.95 6.83 16.22
CA TRP A 154 6.01 5.78 15.88
C TRP A 154 6.52 4.43 16.38
N GLN A 155 5.60 3.58 16.81
CA GLN A 155 5.89 2.20 17.16
C GLN A 155 5.37 1.28 16.08
N ASP A 156 6.27 0.50 15.47
CA ASP A 156 5.91 -0.51 14.47
C ASP A 156 7.02 -1.55 14.34
N GLU A 157 6.82 -2.50 13.44
CA GLU A 157 7.86 -3.38 12.93
C GLU A 157 8.72 -2.61 11.94
N LEU A 158 10.04 -2.64 12.14
CA LEU A 158 10.97 -2.02 11.19
C LEU A 158 11.34 -3.03 10.10
N TYR A 159 10.78 -2.85 8.92
CA TYR A 159 11.02 -3.72 7.78
C TYR A 159 12.35 -3.45 7.11
N VAL A 160 13.00 -4.54 6.73
CA VAL A 160 14.16 -4.57 5.83
C VAL A 160 13.68 -5.05 4.47
N PHE A 161 14.06 -4.33 3.43
CA PHE A 161 13.67 -4.64 2.06
C PHE A 161 14.86 -5.04 1.19
N SER A 162 14.56 -5.71 0.07
CA SER A 162 15.48 -5.79 -1.07
C SER A 162 15.83 -4.38 -1.59
N ALA A 163 16.72 -4.31 -2.56
CA ALA A 163 16.99 -3.02 -3.21
C ALA A 163 15.68 -2.37 -3.69
N LEU A 164 15.46 -1.13 -3.26
CA LEU A 164 14.32 -0.34 -3.68
C LEU A 164 14.39 -0.08 -5.18
N SER A 165 13.27 -0.17 -5.88
CA SER A 165 13.17 0.19 -7.29
C SER A 165 13.69 1.61 -7.51
N LYS A 166 14.43 1.83 -8.59
CA LYS A 166 14.88 3.18 -8.99
C LYS A 166 13.75 4.17 -9.27
N ASN A 167 12.54 3.66 -9.52
CA ASN A 167 11.35 4.45 -9.74
C ASN A 167 10.56 4.73 -8.43
N ALA A 168 11.01 4.17 -7.31
CA ALA A 168 10.40 4.43 -6.03
C ALA A 168 11.01 5.67 -5.37
N HIS A 169 10.16 6.59 -4.95
CA HIS A 169 10.54 7.85 -4.30
C HIS A 169 10.14 7.77 -2.83
N ILE A 170 11.13 7.82 -1.94
CA ILE A 170 10.91 7.70 -0.49
C ILE A 170 10.10 8.88 0.03
N LEU A 171 9.09 8.59 0.83
CA LEU A 171 8.25 9.56 1.55
C LEU A 171 8.58 9.59 3.04
N LEU A 172 8.76 8.40 3.64
CA LEU A 172 9.07 8.22 5.05
C LEU A 172 10.29 7.32 5.19
N GLN A 173 11.15 7.65 6.13
CA GLN A 173 12.34 6.86 6.45
C GLN A 173 12.72 6.97 7.92
N THR A 174 13.60 6.09 8.37
CA THR A 174 14.34 6.23 9.63
C THR A 174 15.82 5.92 9.42
N SER A 175 16.65 6.29 10.38
CA SER A 175 18.10 6.07 10.35
C SER A 175 18.48 4.97 11.36
N PRO A 176 19.57 4.21 11.14
CA PRO A 176 20.08 3.23 12.09
C PRO A 176 20.37 3.80 13.48
N ASN A 177 20.64 5.10 13.58
CA ASN A 177 20.88 5.79 14.85
C ASN A 177 19.61 6.06 15.67
N ASN A 178 18.45 5.81 15.09
CA ASN A 178 17.15 6.13 15.67
C ASN A 178 16.47 4.94 16.38
N PHE A 179 17.08 3.77 16.36
CA PHE A 179 16.57 2.57 17.01
C PHE A 179 17.73 1.72 17.57
N ASP A 180 17.42 0.79 18.47
CA ASP A 180 18.44 -0.10 19.04
C ASP A 180 18.67 -1.32 18.13
N PRO A 181 19.83 -1.42 17.47
CA PRO A 181 20.13 -2.53 16.58
C PRO A 181 20.74 -3.73 17.32
N GLN A 182 20.26 -4.10 18.53
CA GLN A 182 20.83 -5.19 19.34
C GLN A 182 20.89 -6.55 18.60
N ILE A 183 20.15 -6.68 17.50
CA ILE A 183 20.24 -7.83 16.61
C ILE A 183 21.25 -7.49 15.52
N ALA A 184 22.50 -7.89 15.76
CA ALA A 184 23.59 -7.67 14.83
C ALA A 184 23.35 -8.41 13.48
N GLY A 185 23.71 -7.80 12.38
CA GLY A 185 23.84 -8.43 11.07
C GLY A 185 22.96 -7.87 9.97
N THR A 186 21.80 -7.28 10.27
CA THR A 186 20.85 -6.79 9.26
C THR A 186 20.94 -5.30 8.97
N VAL A 187 21.50 -4.48 9.85
CA VAL A 187 21.75 -3.06 9.56
C VAL A 187 22.74 -2.94 8.39
N GLY A 188 23.84 -3.70 8.43
CA GLY A 188 24.88 -3.61 7.42
C GLY A 188 25.36 -2.17 7.25
N ASP A 189 25.68 -1.79 6.02
CA ASP A 189 26.10 -0.44 5.64
C ASP A 189 24.91 0.48 5.29
N ARG A 190 23.67 0.15 5.73
CA ARG A 190 22.50 0.98 5.43
C ARG A 190 22.54 2.28 6.21
N GLU A 191 22.47 3.38 5.50
CA GLU A 191 22.36 4.72 6.09
C GLU A 191 20.91 5.09 6.41
N VAL A 192 19.96 4.50 5.71
CA VAL A 192 18.52 4.74 5.88
C VAL A 192 17.71 3.45 5.74
N PHE A 193 16.57 3.43 6.42
CA PHE A 193 15.53 2.41 6.28
C PHE A 193 14.28 3.09 5.72
N PRO A 194 13.94 2.86 4.44
CA PRO A 194 12.71 3.37 3.86
C PRO A 194 11.50 2.71 4.54
N LEU A 195 10.51 3.51 4.90
CA LEU A 195 9.27 3.05 5.53
C LEU A 195 8.08 3.22 4.61
N SER A 196 8.19 4.15 3.66
CA SER A 196 7.14 4.43 2.70
C SER A 196 7.70 5.09 1.45
N TRP A 197 7.06 4.81 0.32
CA TRP A 197 7.41 5.39 -0.98
C TRP A 197 6.21 5.45 -1.92
N TYR A 198 6.39 6.19 -3.00
CA TYR A 198 5.47 6.15 -4.14
C TYR A 198 6.21 5.82 -5.44
N ILE A 199 5.47 5.29 -6.41
CA ILE A 199 5.87 5.10 -7.79
C ILE A 199 4.86 5.82 -8.66
N ALA A 200 5.32 6.71 -9.55
CA ALA A 200 4.48 7.42 -10.49
C ALA A 200 4.68 6.95 -11.94
N ASP A 201 5.72 6.20 -12.23
CA ASP A 201 6.05 5.66 -13.55
C ASP A 201 6.76 4.31 -13.42
N PRO A 202 6.36 3.26 -14.17
CA PRO A 202 5.35 3.21 -15.24
C PRO A 202 3.90 3.17 -14.74
N GLY A 203 3.64 2.81 -13.49
CA GLY A 203 2.32 2.73 -12.88
C GLY A 203 2.21 3.60 -11.64
N ILE A 204 1.09 3.55 -10.96
CA ILE A 204 0.80 4.35 -9.77
C ILE A 204 0.74 3.44 -8.55
N THR A 205 1.72 3.58 -7.64
CA THR A 205 1.75 2.84 -6.37
C THR A 205 2.08 3.78 -5.22
N PHE A 206 1.36 3.65 -4.12
CA PHE A 206 1.71 4.17 -2.81
C PHE A 206 1.88 2.99 -1.87
N TYR A 207 3.00 2.92 -1.16
CA TYR A 207 3.31 1.87 -0.21
C TYR A 207 3.74 2.44 1.13
N THR A 208 3.32 1.78 2.22
CA THR A 208 3.80 2.01 3.58
C THR A 208 4.03 0.69 4.31
N SER A 209 5.15 0.55 5.02
CA SER A 209 5.42 -0.58 5.91
C SER A 209 4.72 -0.46 7.26
N LEU A 210 4.18 0.71 7.58
CA LEU A 210 3.50 0.98 8.84
C LEU A 210 2.10 0.36 8.84
N GLY A 211 1.56 0.08 10.05
CA GLY A 211 0.19 -0.37 10.22
C GLY A 211 0.03 -1.75 10.84
N HIS A 212 1.08 -2.31 11.45
CA HIS A 212 1.03 -3.62 12.13
C HIS A 212 0.11 -3.60 13.35
N PHE A 213 0.11 -2.53 14.12
CA PHE A 213 -0.58 -2.46 15.40
C PHE A 213 -1.97 -1.82 15.29
N PRO A 214 -2.92 -2.20 16.18
CA PRO A 214 -4.26 -1.59 16.24
C PRO A 214 -4.22 -0.07 16.39
N GLU A 215 -3.26 0.46 17.14
CA GLU A 215 -3.08 1.87 17.41
C GLU A 215 -2.87 2.70 16.13
N ALA A 216 -2.31 2.09 15.09
CA ALA A 216 -2.19 2.74 13.78
C ALA A 216 -3.59 3.08 13.22
N TRP A 217 -4.50 2.14 13.27
CA TRP A 217 -5.86 2.26 12.71
C TRP A 217 -6.81 3.11 13.56
N GLU A 218 -6.39 3.50 14.76
CA GLU A 218 -7.08 4.44 15.64
C GLU A 218 -6.45 5.86 15.58
N SER A 219 -5.24 5.96 15.02
CA SER A 219 -4.50 7.22 14.92
C SER A 219 -5.03 8.12 13.81
N THR A 220 -5.57 9.28 14.16
CA THR A 220 -5.98 10.30 13.19
C THR A 220 -4.85 10.68 12.23
N GLN A 221 -3.62 10.78 12.74
CA GLN A 221 -2.44 11.12 11.92
C GLN A 221 -2.14 10.04 10.89
N TYR A 222 -2.17 8.78 11.29
CA TYR A 222 -1.95 7.65 10.36
C TYR A 222 -3.07 7.55 9.32
N LEU A 223 -4.32 7.69 9.74
CA LEU A 223 -5.47 7.65 8.83
C LEU A 223 -5.44 8.81 7.83
N GLN A 224 -5.05 10.02 8.25
CA GLN A 224 -4.85 11.15 7.35
C GLN A 224 -3.72 10.89 6.34
N TYR A 225 -2.66 10.23 6.77
CA TYR A 225 -1.56 9.83 5.89
C TYR A 225 -2.00 8.80 4.85
N ILE A 226 -2.72 7.73 5.25
CA ILE A 226 -3.29 6.75 4.31
C ILE A 226 -4.26 7.42 3.35
N ARG A 227 -5.12 8.32 3.85
CA ARG A 227 -6.03 9.12 3.03
C ARG A 227 -5.28 9.93 1.98
N GLY A 228 -4.19 10.58 2.37
CA GLY A 228 -3.32 11.32 1.44
C GLY A 228 -2.80 10.44 0.30
N GLY A 229 -2.42 9.19 0.61
CA GLY A 229 -2.05 8.19 -0.39
C GLY A 229 -3.17 7.85 -1.36
N ILE A 230 -4.39 7.59 -0.85
CA ILE A 230 -5.57 7.30 -1.67
C ILE A 230 -5.92 8.51 -2.56
N GLN A 231 -5.90 9.72 -1.99
CA GLN A 231 -6.16 10.96 -2.72
C GLN A 231 -5.14 11.15 -3.85
N TRP A 232 -3.86 10.99 -3.56
CA TRP A 232 -2.80 11.12 -4.58
C TRP A 232 -2.96 10.10 -5.70
N ILE A 233 -3.28 8.82 -5.39
CA ILE A 233 -3.56 7.81 -6.40
C ILE A 233 -4.73 8.25 -7.28
N ARG A 234 -5.85 8.70 -6.69
CA ARG A 234 -7.03 9.18 -7.42
C ARG A 234 -6.68 10.31 -8.38
N GLU A 235 -5.95 11.33 -7.92
CA GLU A 235 -5.57 12.47 -8.71
C GLU A 235 -4.63 12.10 -9.85
N SER A 236 -3.69 11.19 -9.59
CA SER A 236 -2.78 10.64 -10.60
C SER A 236 -3.50 9.84 -11.69
N LEU A 237 -4.49 9.04 -11.31
CA LEU A 237 -5.34 8.31 -12.27
C LEU A 237 -6.18 9.27 -13.13
N ASN A 238 -6.70 10.34 -12.55
CA ASN A 238 -7.53 11.32 -13.27
C ASN A 238 -6.70 12.13 -14.26
N SER A 239 -5.51 12.59 -13.87
CA SER A 239 -4.65 13.41 -14.71
C SER A 239 -4.19 12.66 -15.97
N ARG A 240 -3.89 11.37 -15.87
CA ARG A 240 -3.45 10.58 -17.02
C ARG A 240 -4.58 10.25 -17.99
N ASN A 241 -5.79 10.03 -17.49
CA ASN A 241 -6.96 9.79 -18.34
C ASN A 241 -7.36 11.05 -19.13
N SER A 242 -7.07 12.24 -18.60
CA SER A 242 -7.33 13.52 -19.29
C SER A 242 -6.35 13.81 -20.44
N ILE A 243 -5.17 13.17 -20.45
CA ILE A 243 -4.15 13.31 -21.49
C ILE A 243 -4.41 12.33 -22.65
N SER A 244 -5.12 11.23 -22.36
CA SER A 244 -5.37 10.15 -23.33
C SER A 244 -6.72 10.27 -24.05
N ALA A 245 -7.55 11.25 -23.69
CA ALA A 245 -8.85 11.58 -24.26
C ALA A 245 -8.75 12.81 -25.17
#